data_b41575b48f1f8068b560387d7651ef72
#
_entry.id   b41575b48f1f8068b560387d7651ef72
#
_cell.length_a   1.000
_cell.length_b   1.000
_cell.length_c   1.000
_cell.angle_alpha   90.00
_cell.angle_beta   90.00
_cell.angle_gamma   90.00
#
_symmetry.space_group_name_H-M   'P 1'
#
loop_
_entity.id
_entity.type
_entity.pdbx_description
1 polymer ?
#
loop_
_entity_poly.entity_id
_entity_poly.type
_entity_poly.pdbx_seq_one_letter_code
_entity_poly.pdbx_strand_id
1 'polypeptide(L)'
;MDAHQQVAQWLQAAERAVVFTGAGVSTESGIPDYRGTNSRGAITQSVEFDVFLASEEARFEYWQQKCRFLGELNNSGPNLGHTLLAQWEAAGKLRAVITQNIDGLHQLAGSTVVIEVHGTVREIACLECEHRYDAGAMCNQFLEADKVPSCDQCGGLLKHATISFGQSLEPEVLESATTLAQAADLFLVLGSSRLVEPANSLPGLAQEQGARVVIVNRDETPLDGTADQVFHESIGATLEAINGYLQE
;
A
#
# COMPACT_ATOMS: atom_id res chain seq x y z
N MET A 1 14.18 -28.43 -7.82
CA MET A 1 13.17 -27.49 -8.33
C MET A 1 13.68 -26.10 -8.00
N ASP A 2 13.63 -25.19 -8.92
CA ASP A 2 13.95 -23.78 -8.66
C ASP A 2 12.89 -23.15 -7.74
N ALA A 3 13.29 -22.24 -6.86
CA ALA A 3 12.39 -21.59 -5.91
C ALA A 3 11.28 -20.78 -6.62
N HIS A 4 11.61 -20.08 -7.70
CA HIS A 4 10.61 -19.33 -8.49
C HIS A 4 9.60 -20.27 -9.15
N GLN A 5 10.06 -21.40 -9.69
CA GLN A 5 9.19 -22.45 -10.26
C GLN A 5 8.26 -23.04 -9.18
N GLN A 6 8.75 -23.23 -7.97
CA GLN A 6 7.94 -23.73 -6.85
C GLN A 6 6.82 -22.74 -6.51
N VAL A 7 7.14 -21.44 -6.41
CA VAL A 7 6.13 -20.41 -6.13
C VAL A 7 5.13 -20.28 -7.29
N ALA A 8 5.58 -20.38 -8.54
CA ALA A 8 4.69 -20.41 -9.71
C ALA A 8 3.68 -21.56 -9.61
N GLN A 9 4.12 -22.76 -9.23
CA GLN A 9 3.22 -23.90 -9.03
C GLN A 9 2.22 -23.66 -7.88
N TRP A 10 2.66 -23.04 -6.78
CA TRP A 10 1.75 -22.67 -5.71
C TRP A 10 0.71 -21.65 -6.16
N LEU A 11 1.13 -20.62 -6.90
CA LEU A 11 0.22 -19.60 -7.45
C LEU A 11 -0.76 -20.20 -8.47
N GLN A 12 -0.31 -21.17 -9.28
CA GLN A 12 -1.18 -21.86 -10.23
C GLN A 12 -2.21 -22.76 -9.55
N ALA A 13 -1.86 -23.37 -8.42
CA ALA A 13 -2.72 -24.26 -7.65
C ALA A 13 -3.63 -23.50 -6.65
N ALA A 14 -3.29 -22.26 -6.30
CA ALA A 14 -4.05 -21.47 -5.34
C ALA A 14 -5.42 -21.10 -5.89
N GLU A 15 -6.44 -21.19 -5.04
CA GLU A 15 -7.80 -20.71 -5.32
C GLU A 15 -8.02 -19.29 -4.78
N ARG A 16 -7.28 -18.92 -3.77
CA ARG A 16 -7.42 -17.65 -3.03
C ARG A 16 -6.05 -17.05 -2.69
N ALA A 17 -5.24 -16.81 -3.74
CA ALA A 17 -3.99 -16.10 -3.57
C ALA A 17 -4.25 -14.62 -3.24
N VAL A 18 -3.59 -14.12 -2.21
CA VAL A 18 -3.64 -12.72 -1.77
C VAL A 18 -2.23 -12.15 -1.71
N VAL A 19 -2.07 -10.90 -2.10
CA VAL A 19 -0.80 -10.17 -2.00
C VAL A 19 -0.92 -9.06 -0.97
N PHE A 20 0.06 -8.97 -0.09
CA PHE A 20 0.23 -7.88 0.87
C PHE A 20 1.46 -7.06 0.49
N THR A 21 1.29 -5.76 0.23
CA THR A 21 2.39 -4.90 -0.23
C THR A 21 2.70 -3.78 0.73
N GLY A 22 3.97 -3.39 0.79
CA GLY A 22 4.46 -2.21 1.49
C GLY A 22 5.29 -1.31 0.57
N ALA A 23 5.91 -0.28 1.12
CA ALA A 23 6.61 0.77 0.36
C ALA A 23 7.73 0.22 -0.57
N GLY A 24 8.29 -0.94 -0.24
CA GLY A 24 9.31 -1.58 -1.06
C GLY A 24 8.84 -1.92 -2.48
N VAL A 25 7.53 -2.18 -2.70
CA VAL A 25 7.01 -2.46 -4.05
C VAL A 25 7.11 -1.23 -4.96
N SER A 26 7.04 -0.02 -4.41
CA SER A 26 7.06 1.24 -5.17
C SER A 26 8.46 1.84 -5.35
N THR A 27 9.51 1.23 -4.77
CA THR A 27 10.89 1.71 -4.93
C THR A 27 11.37 1.66 -6.38
N GLU A 28 10.95 0.65 -7.15
CA GLU A 28 11.23 0.52 -8.57
C GLU A 28 10.44 1.53 -9.44
N SER A 29 9.45 2.22 -8.87
CA SER A 29 8.75 3.37 -9.47
C SER A 29 9.41 4.72 -9.13
N GLY A 30 10.53 4.71 -8.39
CA GLY A 30 11.24 5.91 -7.96
C GLY A 30 10.67 6.54 -6.68
N ILE A 31 9.70 5.92 -6.03
CA ILE A 31 9.15 6.38 -4.74
C ILE A 31 10.01 5.78 -3.63
N PRO A 32 10.64 6.62 -2.77
CA PRO A 32 11.49 6.12 -1.68
C PRO A 32 10.65 5.38 -0.64
N ASP A 33 11.22 4.31 -0.09
CA ASP A 33 10.66 3.63 1.07
C ASP A 33 10.90 4.42 2.37
N TYR A 34 10.12 4.10 3.41
CA TYR A 34 10.18 4.83 4.69
C TYR A 34 11.41 4.48 5.53
N ARG A 35 12.06 3.32 5.34
CA ARG A 35 13.08 2.77 6.26
C ARG A 35 14.21 1.99 5.59
N GLY A 36 14.18 1.79 4.29
CA GLY A 36 15.22 1.07 3.57
C GLY A 36 16.51 1.88 3.41
N THR A 37 17.55 1.24 2.91
CA THR A 37 18.86 1.85 2.62
C THR A 37 18.78 3.02 1.64
N ASN A 38 17.67 3.18 0.93
CA ASN A 38 17.36 4.27 0.01
C ASN A 38 16.39 5.31 0.59
N SER A 39 16.00 5.19 1.88
CA SER A 39 15.16 6.19 2.52
C SER A 39 15.91 7.54 2.50
N ARG A 40 15.47 8.43 1.65
CA ARG A 40 15.91 9.83 1.71
C ARG A 40 15.22 10.42 2.91
N GLY A 41 15.85 10.59 4.06
CA GLY A 41 15.39 11.16 5.33
C GLY A 41 14.22 12.20 5.34
N ALA A 42 13.44 12.25 4.28
CA ALA A 42 12.47 13.26 3.92
C ALA A 42 11.06 13.04 4.53
N ILE A 43 10.84 11.95 5.28
CA ILE A 43 9.55 11.73 5.96
C ILE A 43 9.72 11.81 7.48
N THR A 44 10.67 12.62 7.93
CA THR A 44 11.04 12.70 9.34
C THR A 44 10.08 13.54 10.19
N GLN A 45 9.08 14.21 9.62
CA GLN A 45 8.08 14.97 10.38
C GLN A 45 6.70 14.87 9.70
N SER A 46 6.07 13.69 9.73
CA SER A 46 4.64 13.63 9.41
C SER A 46 3.86 14.25 10.56
N VAL A 47 2.96 15.18 10.23
CA VAL A 47 2.04 15.75 11.22
C VAL A 47 1.16 14.63 11.78
N GLU A 48 1.19 14.42 13.11
CA GLU A 48 0.33 13.47 13.79
C GLU A 48 -1.13 13.93 13.78
N PHE A 49 -2.06 12.99 13.95
CA PHE A 49 -3.48 13.27 13.76
C PHE A 49 -4.03 14.26 14.80
N ASP A 50 -3.68 14.12 16.07
CA ASP A 50 -4.06 15.02 17.14
C ASP A 50 -3.51 16.44 16.95
N VAL A 51 -2.27 16.55 16.48
CA VAL A 51 -1.64 17.84 16.17
C VAL A 51 -2.33 18.50 14.97
N PHE A 52 -2.70 17.71 13.94
CA PHE A 52 -3.49 18.17 12.81
C PHE A 52 -4.85 18.74 13.26
N LEU A 53 -5.53 18.06 14.19
CA LEU A 53 -6.83 18.52 14.71
C LEU A 53 -6.70 19.82 15.52
N ALA A 54 -5.64 19.95 16.30
CA ALA A 54 -5.48 21.03 17.28
C ALA A 54 -4.97 22.37 16.69
N SER A 55 -4.22 22.37 15.57
CA SER A 55 -3.50 23.55 15.09
C SER A 55 -3.76 23.85 13.60
N GLU A 56 -4.06 25.12 13.30
CA GLU A 56 -4.18 25.60 11.91
C GLU A 56 -2.84 25.58 11.20
N GLU A 57 -1.75 25.90 11.90
CA GLU A 57 -0.39 25.88 11.37
C GLU A 57 0.01 24.46 11.00
N ALA A 58 -0.32 23.47 11.85
CA ALA A 58 -0.06 22.08 11.57
C ALA A 58 -0.88 21.55 10.37
N ARG A 59 -2.14 22.00 10.24
CA ARG A 59 -2.95 21.69 9.05
C ARG A 59 -2.33 22.25 7.78
N PHE A 60 -1.86 23.49 7.83
CA PHE A 60 -1.21 24.13 6.69
C PHE A 60 0.07 23.38 6.28
N GLU A 61 0.92 23.05 7.26
CA GLU A 61 2.14 22.24 7.04
C GLU A 61 1.80 20.87 6.44
N TYR A 62 0.81 20.18 7.01
CA TYR A 62 0.32 18.89 6.50
C TYR A 62 -0.08 18.98 5.02
N TRP A 63 -0.88 20.00 4.66
CA TRP A 63 -1.32 20.22 3.28
C TRP A 63 -0.16 20.51 2.34
N GLN A 64 0.79 21.34 2.75
CA GLN A 64 2.01 21.58 1.97
C GLN A 64 2.79 20.30 1.69
N GLN A 65 3.01 19.48 2.74
CA GLN A 65 3.73 18.21 2.61
C GLN A 65 3.01 17.23 1.68
N LYS A 66 1.69 17.09 1.85
CA LYS A 66 0.88 16.14 1.06
C LYS A 66 0.71 16.56 -0.39
N CYS A 67 0.48 17.84 -0.66
CA CYS A 67 0.39 18.34 -2.03
C CYS A 67 1.72 18.24 -2.77
N ARG A 68 2.86 18.45 -2.09
CA ARG A 68 4.18 18.21 -2.66
C ARG A 68 4.37 16.74 -3.00
N PHE A 69 4.05 15.85 -2.06
CA PHE A 69 4.15 14.39 -2.25
C PHE A 69 3.26 13.91 -3.40
N LEU A 70 2.02 14.40 -3.49
CA LEU A 70 1.13 14.10 -4.62
C LEU A 70 1.72 14.58 -5.95
N GLY A 71 2.34 15.74 -5.99
CA GLY A 71 3.05 16.26 -7.16
C GLY A 71 4.23 15.37 -7.59
N GLU A 72 4.99 14.84 -6.62
CA GLU A 72 6.07 13.88 -6.89
C GLU A 72 5.51 12.55 -7.42
N LEU A 73 4.42 12.04 -6.83
CA LEU A 73 3.74 10.81 -7.28
C LEU A 73 3.20 10.91 -8.71
N ASN A 74 2.75 12.09 -9.14
CA ASN A 74 2.23 12.28 -10.49
C ASN A 74 3.33 12.15 -11.58
N ASN A 75 4.60 12.20 -11.19
CA ASN A 75 5.75 11.93 -12.05
C ASN A 75 6.21 10.46 -12.01
N SER A 76 5.59 9.65 -11.16
CA SER A 76 5.87 8.22 -11.02
C SER A 76 4.75 7.38 -11.62
N GLY A 77 5.08 6.20 -12.12
CA GLY A 77 4.11 5.26 -12.69
C GLY A 77 4.24 3.86 -12.09
N PRO A 78 3.26 2.98 -12.35
CA PRO A 78 3.39 1.58 -11.99
C PRO A 78 4.65 0.97 -12.58
N ASN A 79 5.36 0.15 -11.80
CA ASN A 79 6.49 -0.63 -12.27
C ASN A 79 6.05 -2.05 -12.67
N LEU A 80 7.04 -2.88 -13.07
CA LEU A 80 6.80 -4.25 -13.48
C LEU A 80 6.06 -5.08 -12.43
N GLY A 81 6.41 -4.90 -11.13
CA GLY A 81 5.72 -5.59 -10.03
C GLY A 81 4.23 -5.30 -10.00
N HIS A 82 3.84 -4.03 -10.05
CA HIS A 82 2.43 -3.63 -10.09
C HIS A 82 1.70 -4.20 -11.32
N THR A 83 2.35 -4.14 -12.49
CA THR A 83 1.79 -4.63 -13.76
C THR A 83 1.54 -6.13 -13.73
N LEU A 84 2.50 -6.91 -13.21
CA LEU A 84 2.35 -8.36 -13.11
C LEU A 84 1.24 -8.77 -12.13
N LEU A 85 1.10 -8.07 -11.01
CA LEU A 85 0.01 -8.33 -10.05
C LEU A 85 -1.35 -8.06 -10.69
N ALA A 86 -1.51 -6.97 -11.44
CA ALA A 86 -2.74 -6.69 -12.17
C ALA A 86 -3.04 -7.74 -13.26
N GLN A 87 -2.01 -8.23 -13.96
CA GLN A 87 -2.16 -9.32 -14.93
C GLN A 87 -2.58 -10.64 -14.26
N TRP A 88 -2.02 -10.98 -13.10
CA TRP A 88 -2.40 -12.17 -12.34
C TRP A 88 -3.84 -12.08 -11.83
N GLU A 89 -4.28 -10.90 -11.39
CA GLU A 89 -5.67 -10.65 -11.01
C GLU A 89 -6.61 -10.84 -12.21
N ALA A 90 -6.30 -10.21 -13.35
CA ALA A 90 -7.08 -10.34 -14.58
C ALA A 90 -7.15 -11.78 -15.10
N ALA A 91 -6.10 -12.59 -14.87
CA ALA A 91 -6.06 -14.02 -15.20
C ALA A 91 -6.74 -14.92 -14.14
N GLY A 92 -7.33 -14.34 -13.10
CA GLY A 92 -7.98 -15.07 -12.00
C GLY A 92 -7.04 -15.84 -11.08
N LYS A 93 -5.74 -15.55 -11.14
CA LYS A 93 -4.69 -16.17 -10.30
C LYS A 93 -4.48 -15.42 -8.98
N LEU A 94 -4.87 -14.16 -8.91
CA LEU A 94 -4.78 -13.32 -7.73
C LEU A 94 -6.19 -12.83 -7.36
N ARG A 95 -6.56 -12.99 -6.09
CA ARG A 95 -7.87 -12.60 -5.57
C ARG A 95 -7.95 -11.12 -5.22
N ALA A 96 -6.89 -10.59 -4.58
CA ALA A 96 -6.85 -9.22 -4.09
C ALA A 96 -5.42 -8.78 -3.78
N VAL A 97 -5.22 -7.47 -3.78
CA VAL A 97 -4.05 -6.80 -3.21
C VAL A 97 -4.47 -6.07 -1.94
N ILE A 98 -3.81 -6.36 -0.83
CA ILE A 98 -3.88 -5.57 0.41
C ILE A 98 -2.62 -4.70 0.43
N THR A 99 -2.76 -3.39 0.50
CA THR A 99 -1.58 -2.51 0.45
C THR A 99 -1.52 -1.56 1.63
N GLN A 100 -0.33 -1.36 2.17
CA GLN A 100 -0.01 -0.30 3.12
C GLN A 100 0.29 1.03 2.41
N ASN A 101 0.49 0.99 1.10
CA ASN A 101 0.83 2.16 0.31
C ASN A 101 -0.39 3.05 0.06
N ILE A 102 -0.12 4.35 -0.03
CA ILE A 102 -1.14 5.39 -0.27
C ILE A 102 -1.03 5.98 -1.68
N ASP A 103 -0.17 5.42 -2.54
CA ASP A 103 0.24 5.98 -3.82
C ASP A 103 -0.74 5.73 -4.97
N GLY A 104 -1.63 4.73 -4.84
CA GLY A 104 -2.60 4.34 -5.86
C GLY A 104 -1.98 3.66 -7.10
N LEU A 105 -0.72 3.17 -7.02
CA LEU A 105 -0.05 2.59 -8.18
C LEU A 105 -0.63 1.22 -8.58
N HIS A 106 -1.19 0.45 -7.66
CA HIS A 106 -1.89 -0.79 -7.98
C HIS A 106 -3.10 -0.55 -8.87
N GLN A 107 -3.94 0.43 -8.53
CA GLN A 107 -5.11 0.81 -9.33
C GLN A 107 -4.68 1.36 -10.70
N LEU A 108 -3.63 2.19 -10.75
CA LEU A 108 -3.08 2.69 -12.00
C LEU A 108 -2.48 1.58 -12.90
N ALA A 109 -2.01 0.48 -12.31
CA ALA A 109 -1.56 -0.70 -13.06
C ALA A 109 -2.71 -1.54 -13.61
N GLY A 110 -3.96 -1.33 -13.13
CA GLY A 110 -5.15 -2.05 -13.54
C GLY A 110 -5.67 -3.06 -12.52
N SER A 111 -5.09 -3.15 -11.30
CA SER A 111 -5.68 -3.94 -10.22
C SER A 111 -7.02 -3.37 -9.80
N THR A 112 -8.02 -4.22 -9.63
CA THR A 112 -9.42 -3.84 -9.35
C THR A 112 -9.84 -4.11 -7.91
N VAL A 113 -9.29 -5.14 -7.27
CA VAL A 113 -9.55 -5.47 -5.87
C VAL A 113 -8.35 -5.09 -5.02
N VAL A 114 -8.30 -3.81 -4.62
CA VAL A 114 -7.21 -3.23 -3.83
C VAL A 114 -7.75 -2.71 -2.50
N ILE A 115 -7.24 -3.25 -1.39
CA ILE A 115 -7.58 -2.81 -0.03
C ILE A 115 -6.44 -1.92 0.47
N GLU A 116 -6.66 -0.61 0.51
CA GLU A 116 -5.69 0.39 0.96
C GLU A 116 -5.82 0.59 2.48
N VAL A 117 -5.10 -0.21 3.28
CA VAL A 117 -5.26 -0.20 4.75
C VAL A 117 -4.84 1.11 5.42
N HIS A 118 -4.03 1.91 4.76
CA HIS A 118 -3.65 3.25 5.23
C HIS A 118 -4.30 4.37 4.40
N GLY A 119 -5.36 4.04 3.64
CA GLY A 119 -6.06 4.98 2.78
C GLY A 119 -5.26 5.40 1.56
N THR A 120 -5.66 6.53 0.95
CA THR A 120 -5.07 7.03 -0.29
C THR A 120 -4.74 8.51 -0.22
N VAL A 121 -3.62 8.92 -0.85
CA VAL A 121 -3.27 10.33 -1.00
C VAL A 121 -4.00 11.00 -2.18
N ARG A 122 -4.64 10.19 -3.03
CA ARG A 122 -5.31 10.67 -4.26
C ARG A 122 -6.68 11.27 -4.02
N GLU A 123 -7.21 11.12 -2.81
CA GLU A 123 -8.48 11.69 -2.39
C GLU A 123 -8.33 12.55 -1.13
N ILE A 124 -9.20 13.54 -1.01
CA ILE A 124 -9.43 14.31 0.20
C ILE A 124 -10.74 13.86 0.81
N ALA A 125 -10.78 13.67 2.12
CA ALA A 125 -12.00 13.36 2.86
C ALA A 125 -12.33 14.47 3.85
N CYS A 126 -13.61 14.75 4.00
CA CYS A 126 -14.10 15.57 5.10
C CYS A 126 -14.16 14.72 6.38
N LEU A 127 -13.60 15.22 7.48
CA LEU A 127 -13.58 14.49 8.76
C LEU A 127 -14.94 14.47 9.48
N GLU A 128 -15.90 15.32 9.06
CA GLU A 128 -17.22 15.41 9.70
C GLU A 128 -18.34 14.74 8.90
N CYS A 129 -18.33 14.88 7.54
CA CYS A 129 -19.42 14.34 6.71
C CYS A 129 -18.95 13.30 5.69
N GLU A 130 -17.68 12.91 5.73
CA GLU A 130 -17.06 11.87 4.88
C GLU A 130 -17.11 12.15 3.37
N HIS A 131 -17.57 13.33 2.95
CA HIS A 131 -17.57 13.70 1.54
C HIS A 131 -16.15 13.66 0.96
N ARG A 132 -16.03 13.16 -0.27
CA ARG A 132 -14.74 12.94 -0.94
C ARG A 132 -14.54 13.92 -2.09
N TYR A 133 -13.29 14.33 -2.29
CA TYR A 133 -12.85 15.23 -3.36
C TYR A 133 -11.61 14.66 -4.04
N ASP A 134 -11.39 15.03 -5.30
CA ASP A 134 -10.13 14.79 -6.00
C ASP A 134 -8.99 15.58 -5.34
N ALA A 135 -7.91 14.87 -4.95
CA ALA A 135 -6.81 15.50 -4.25
C ALA A 135 -6.03 16.49 -5.13
N GLY A 136 -5.92 16.23 -6.44
CA GLY A 136 -5.23 17.13 -7.36
C GLY A 136 -5.92 18.48 -7.46
N ALA A 137 -7.27 18.48 -7.64
CA ALA A 137 -8.06 19.70 -7.68
C ALA A 137 -7.96 20.49 -6.36
N MET A 138 -8.06 19.80 -5.22
CA MET A 138 -7.98 20.44 -3.90
C MET A 138 -6.58 20.95 -3.58
N CYS A 139 -5.53 20.25 -3.98
CA CYS A 139 -4.15 20.74 -3.85
C CYS A 139 -3.91 22.01 -4.69
N ASN A 140 -4.43 22.06 -5.91
CA ASN A 140 -4.35 23.29 -6.73
C ASN A 140 -5.05 24.46 -6.04
N GLN A 141 -6.26 24.24 -5.53
CA GLN A 141 -6.99 25.26 -4.77
C GLN A 141 -6.21 25.75 -3.53
N PHE A 142 -5.60 24.83 -2.77
CA PHE A 142 -4.77 25.15 -1.62
C PHE A 142 -3.57 26.03 -2.03
N LEU A 143 -2.84 25.64 -3.08
CA LEU A 143 -1.65 26.34 -3.55
C LEU A 143 -1.96 27.73 -4.14
N GLU A 144 -3.11 27.88 -4.81
CA GLU A 144 -3.56 29.17 -5.37
C GLU A 144 -4.04 30.14 -4.28
N ALA A 145 -4.77 29.62 -3.29
CA ALA A 145 -5.34 30.44 -2.22
C ALA A 145 -4.40 30.68 -1.05
N ASP A 146 -3.29 29.91 -0.94
CA ASP A 146 -2.39 29.86 0.22
C ASP A 146 -3.15 29.67 1.54
N LYS A 147 -4.20 28.85 1.49
CA LYS A 147 -5.12 28.62 2.60
C LYS A 147 -5.68 27.19 2.56
N VAL A 148 -5.70 26.55 3.73
CA VAL A 148 -6.32 25.23 3.87
C VAL A 148 -7.82 25.31 3.55
N PRO A 149 -8.32 24.53 2.56
CA PRO A 149 -9.73 24.54 2.21
C PRO A 149 -10.57 23.85 3.29
N SER A 150 -11.85 24.25 3.37
CA SER A 150 -12.86 23.60 4.18
C SER A 150 -13.88 22.88 3.30
N CYS A 151 -14.61 21.92 3.87
CA CYS A 151 -15.66 21.20 3.16
C CYS A 151 -16.76 22.15 2.71
N ASP A 152 -17.12 22.12 1.43
CA ASP A 152 -18.20 22.94 0.85
C ASP A 152 -19.59 22.43 1.20
N GLN A 153 -19.71 21.18 1.71
CA GLN A 153 -20.97 20.58 2.13
C GLN A 153 -21.33 20.90 3.57
N CYS A 154 -20.34 20.95 4.50
CA CYS A 154 -20.62 21.11 5.93
C CYS A 154 -19.69 22.11 6.64
N GLY A 155 -18.68 22.66 5.96
CA GLY A 155 -17.67 23.54 6.57
C GLY A 155 -16.58 22.82 7.38
N GLY A 156 -16.64 21.49 7.47
CA GLY A 156 -15.73 20.66 8.25
C GLY A 156 -14.30 20.62 7.72
N LEU A 157 -13.40 20.04 8.53
CA LEU A 157 -11.99 19.91 8.20
C LEU A 157 -11.75 18.90 7.06
N LEU A 158 -10.92 19.29 6.12
CA LEU A 158 -10.51 18.46 4.99
C LEU A 158 -9.09 17.94 5.20
N LYS A 159 -8.91 16.65 4.94
CA LYS A 159 -7.63 15.94 5.05
C LYS A 159 -7.48 14.97 3.89
N HIS A 160 -6.24 14.72 3.42
CA HIS A 160 -6.03 13.59 2.52
C HIS A 160 -6.57 12.31 3.18
N ALA A 161 -7.25 11.47 2.38
CA ALA A 161 -7.88 10.24 2.83
C ALA A 161 -6.85 9.16 3.22
N THR A 162 -5.78 9.58 3.88
CA THR A 162 -4.71 8.73 4.41
C THR A 162 -4.82 8.62 5.93
N ILE A 163 -4.42 7.50 6.48
CA ILE A 163 -4.31 7.34 7.93
C ILE A 163 -3.01 7.99 8.41
N SER A 164 -3.11 8.98 9.28
CA SER A 164 -1.97 9.61 9.94
C SER A 164 -1.54 8.82 11.17
N PHE A 165 -0.31 9.00 11.64
CA PHE A 165 0.10 8.46 12.94
C PHE A 165 -0.81 9.01 14.04
N GLY A 166 -1.25 8.11 14.96
CA GLY A 166 -2.24 8.42 15.99
C GLY A 166 -3.70 8.33 15.53
N GLN A 167 -3.97 8.13 14.24
CA GLN A 167 -5.31 7.87 13.70
C GLN A 167 -5.57 6.36 13.62
N SER A 168 -6.75 5.92 14.03
CA SER A 168 -7.17 4.52 13.87
C SER A 168 -7.38 4.18 12.40
N LEU A 169 -7.12 2.91 12.04
CA LEU A 169 -7.54 2.39 10.75
C LEU A 169 -9.07 2.34 10.67
N GLU A 170 -9.60 2.47 9.46
CA GLU A 170 -11.03 2.31 9.23
C GLU A 170 -11.44 0.85 9.54
N PRO A 171 -12.40 0.61 10.46
CA PRO A 171 -12.75 -0.75 10.89
C PRO A 171 -13.19 -1.67 9.76
N GLU A 172 -13.97 -1.17 8.81
CA GLU A 172 -14.47 -1.94 7.66
C GLU A 172 -13.35 -2.34 6.69
N VAL A 173 -12.33 -1.47 6.54
CA VAL A 173 -11.16 -1.75 5.71
C VAL A 173 -10.30 -2.83 6.36
N LEU A 174 -10.09 -2.72 7.68
CA LEU A 174 -9.31 -3.70 8.43
C LEU A 174 -10.02 -5.07 8.47
N GLU A 175 -11.35 -5.09 8.65
CA GLU A 175 -12.16 -6.31 8.60
C GLU A 175 -12.07 -6.99 7.23
N SER A 176 -12.17 -6.20 6.14
CA SER A 176 -12.03 -6.70 4.77
C SER A 176 -10.65 -7.31 4.54
N ALA A 177 -9.58 -6.62 4.96
CA ALA A 177 -8.22 -7.13 4.85
C ALA A 177 -8.01 -8.41 5.67
N THR A 178 -8.55 -8.45 6.89
CA THR A 178 -8.49 -9.60 7.79
C THR A 178 -9.20 -10.81 7.18
N THR A 179 -10.42 -10.61 6.65
CA THR A 179 -11.21 -11.67 6.00
C THR A 179 -10.46 -12.26 4.81
N LEU A 180 -9.85 -11.42 3.97
CA LEU A 180 -9.03 -11.88 2.84
C LEU A 180 -7.80 -12.66 3.30
N ALA A 181 -7.10 -12.18 4.32
CA ALA A 181 -5.93 -12.86 4.86
C ALA A 181 -6.27 -14.23 5.45
N GLN A 182 -7.36 -14.32 6.23
CA GLN A 182 -7.82 -15.58 6.83
C GLN A 182 -8.33 -16.60 5.80
N ALA A 183 -8.87 -16.12 4.67
CA ALA A 183 -9.37 -17.00 3.63
C ALA A 183 -8.28 -17.46 2.64
N ALA A 184 -7.10 -16.84 2.66
CA ALA A 184 -6.04 -17.14 1.70
C ALA A 184 -5.50 -18.56 1.84
N ASP A 185 -5.11 -19.16 0.72
CA ASP A 185 -4.34 -20.41 0.64
C ASP A 185 -2.89 -20.17 0.18
N LEU A 186 -2.65 -19.00 -0.43
CA LEU A 186 -1.32 -18.46 -0.73
C LEU A 186 -1.29 -16.98 -0.38
N PHE A 187 -0.30 -16.54 0.40
CA PHE A 187 -0.16 -15.16 0.84
C PHE A 187 1.25 -14.64 0.51
N LEU A 188 1.34 -13.72 -0.44
CA LEU A 188 2.61 -13.12 -0.86
C LEU A 188 2.82 -11.79 -0.14
N VAL A 189 3.97 -11.60 0.50
CA VAL A 189 4.37 -10.37 1.18
C VAL A 189 5.47 -9.69 0.37
N LEU A 190 5.18 -8.53 -0.22
CA LEU A 190 6.07 -7.85 -1.14
C LEU A 190 6.48 -6.47 -0.59
N GLY A 191 7.78 -6.29 -0.36
CA GLY A 191 8.33 -4.99 0.01
C GLY A 191 7.80 -4.40 1.31
N SER A 192 7.47 -5.26 2.29
CA SER A 192 6.99 -4.83 3.59
C SER A 192 7.97 -5.19 4.70
N SER A 193 8.45 -4.19 5.44
CA SER A 193 9.28 -4.40 6.64
C SER A 193 8.48 -4.92 7.85
N ARG A 194 7.14 -4.91 7.76
CA ARG A 194 6.20 -5.40 8.78
C ARG A 194 6.38 -4.78 10.17
N LEU A 195 6.52 -3.47 10.24
CA LEU A 195 6.73 -2.75 11.50
C LEU A 195 5.56 -1.85 11.91
N VAL A 196 4.46 -1.82 11.12
CA VAL A 196 3.30 -0.94 11.37
C VAL A 196 2.07 -1.79 11.69
N GLU A 197 1.68 -1.75 12.96
CA GLU A 197 0.44 -2.38 13.45
C GLU A 197 -0.79 -1.53 13.07
N PRO A 198 -1.97 -2.16 12.93
CA PRO A 198 -2.26 -3.61 13.03
C PRO A 198 -2.04 -4.37 11.70
N ALA A 199 -1.75 -3.70 10.60
CA ALA A 199 -1.65 -4.33 9.28
C ALA A 199 -0.54 -5.39 9.19
N ASN A 200 0.52 -5.28 9.98
CA ASN A 200 1.63 -6.24 9.97
C ASN A 200 1.26 -7.64 10.50
N SER A 201 0.13 -7.79 11.20
CA SER A 201 -0.35 -9.09 11.69
C SER A 201 -0.99 -9.95 10.60
N LEU A 202 -1.43 -9.38 9.48
CA LEU A 202 -2.16 -10.08 8.43
C LEU A 202 -1.43 -11.30 7.84
N PRO A 203 -0.12 -11.27 7.53
CA PRO A 203 0.59 -12.46 7.07
C PRO A 203 0.64 -13.59 8.11
N GLY A 204 0.79 -13.25 9.39
CA GLY A 204 0.71 -14.22 10.48
C GLY A 204 -0.67 -14.87 10.58
N LEU A 205 -1.74 -14.07 10.46
CA LEU A 205 -3.12 -14.59 10.43
C LEU A 205 -3.35 -15.54 9.26
N ALA A 206 -2.86 -15.21 8.07
CA ALA A 206 -2.96 -16.09 6.90
C ALA A 206 -2.25 -17.43 7.17
N GLN A 207 -1.03 -17.39 7.73
CA GLN A 207 -0.26 -18.57 8.07
C GLN A 207 -0.95 -19.44 9.12
N GLU A 208 -1.52 -18.85 10.16
CA GLU A 208 -2.30 -19.54 11.20
C GLU A 208 -3.52 -20.29 10.63
N GLN A 209 -4.10 -19.78 9.52
CA GLN A 209 -5.20 -20.41 8.80
C GLN A 209 -4.73 -21.42 7.74
N GLY A 210 -3.42 -21.67 7.64
CA GLY A 210 -2.84 -22.68 6.76
C GLY A 210 -2.43 -22.18 5.37
N ALA A 211 -2.45 -20.88 5.12
CA ALA A 211 -1.90 -20.31 3.89
C ALA A 211 -0.38 -20.54 3.83
N ARG A 212 0.13 -20.83 2.64
CA ARG A 212 1.56 -20.69 2.38
C ARG A 212 1.95 -19.22 2.32
N VAL A 213 3.04 -18.87 2.98
CA VAL A 213 3.56 -17.50 3.02
C VAL A 213 4.85 -17.40 2.22
N VAL A 214 4.85 -16.51 1.23
CA VAL A 214 6.03 -16.19 0.41
C VAL A 214 6.42 -14.74 0.67
N ILE A 215 7.68 -14.49 0.97
CA ILE A 215 8.21 -13.14 1.21
C ILE A 215 9.17 -12.76 0.08
N VAL A 216 8.96 -11.58 -0.49
CA VAL A 216 9.91 -10.92 -1.40
C VAL A 216 10.26 -9.58 -0.81
N ASN A 217 11.41 -9.48 -0.21
CA ASN A 217 11.89 -8.24 0.40
C ASN A 217 13.41 -8.20 0.38
N ARG A 218 13.99 -7.05 0.04
CA ARG A 218 15.46 -6.91 -0.06
C ARG A 218 16.15 -7.17 1.26
N ASP A 219 15.62 -6.60 2.33
CA ASP A 219 16.16 -6.74 3.69
C ASP A 219 15.44 -7.89 4.43
N GLU A 220 16.11 -8.45 5.43
CA GLU A 220 15.52 -9.48 6.30
C GLU A 220 14.26 -8.95 7.02
N THR A 221 13.32 -9.84 7.26
CA THR A 221 12.07 -9.56 7.97
C THR A 221 11.88 -10.49 9.17
N PRO A 222 11.12 -10.08 10.19
CA PRO A 222 10.83 -10.95 11.34
C PRO A 222 10.10 -12.26 11.00
N LEU A 223 9.50 -12.36 9.80
CA LEU A 223 8.79 -13.58 9.36
C LEU A 223 9.63 -14.53 8.52
N ASP A 224 10.85 -14.17 8.13
CA ASP A 224 11.65 -15.01 7.24
C ASP A 224 11.83 -16.42 7.78
N GLY A 225 11.98 -16.56 9.11
CA GLY A 225 12.14 -17.85 9.77
C GLY A 225 10.89 -18.75 9.77
N THR A 226 9.71 -18.23 9.42
CA THR A 226 8.45 -18.97 9.41
C THR A 226 7.79 -19.05 8.03
N ALA A 227 8.27 -18.27 7.06
CA ALA A 227 7.77 -18.29 5.70
C ALA A 227 8.14 -19.58 4.95
N ASP A 228 7.27 -20.02 4.04
CA ASP A 228 7.52 -21.20 3.20
C ASP A 228 8.59 -20.94 2.14
N GLN A 229 8.71 -19.68 1.68
CA GLN A 229 9.74 -19.24 0.75
C GLN A 229 10.09 -17.77 0.99
N VAL A 230 11.38 -17.43 0.93
CA VAL A 230 11.89 -16.06 1.04
C VAL A 230 12.81 -15.75 -0.14
N PHE A 231 12.66 -14.55 -0.71
CA PHE A 231 13.55 -14.00 -1.73
C PHE A 231 14.09 -12.64 -1.26
N HIS A 232 15.41 -12.52 -1.13
CA HIS A 232 16.09 -11.25 -0.88
C HIS A 232 16.56 -10.61 -2.20
N GLU A 233 15.58 -10.35 -3.06
CA GLU A 233 15.77 -9.90 -4.44
C GLU A 233 14.90 -8.67 -4.76
N SER A 234 15.04 -8.10 -5.96
CA SER A 234 14.12 -7.07 -6.42
C SER A 234 12.75 -7.68 -6.75
N ILE A 235 11.69 -6.97 -6.39
CA ILE A 235 10.32 -7.48 -6.52
C ILE A 235 9.97 -7.72 -7.99
N GLY A 236 10.28 -6.75 -8.85
CA GLY A 236 9.99 -6.87 -10.29
C GLY A 236 10.65 -8.10 -10.91
N ALA A 237 11.95 -8.33 -10.66
CA ALA A 237 12.68 -9.47 -11.19
C ALA A 237 12.16 -10.81 -10.65
N THR A 238 11.85 -10.89 -9.35
CA THR A 238 11.29 -12.10 -8.72
C THR A 238 9.93 -12.45 -9.32
N LEU A 239 9.02 -11.46 -9.43
CA LEU A 239 7.70 -11.68 -10.03
C LEU A 239 7.78 -12.02 -11.52
N GLU A 240 8.72 -11.42 -12.27
CA GLU A 240 8.98 -11.75 -13.68
C GLU A 240 9.44 -13.20 -13.83
N ALA A 241 10.39 -13.66 -13.01
CA ALA A 241 10.85 -15.04 -13.01
C ALA A 241 9.70 -16.03 -12.69
N ILE A 242 8.89 -15.74 -11.66
CA ILE A 242 7.70 -16.54 -11.34
C ILE A 242 6.72 -16.55 -12.53
N ASN A 243 6.47 -15.39 -13.15
CA ASN A 243 5.56 -15.26 -14.29
C ASN A 243 6.02 -16.05 -15.52
N GLY A 244 7.33 -16.17 -15.74
CA GLY A 244 7.90 -17.00 -16.79
C GLY A 244 7.42 -18.45 -16.71
N TYR A 245 7.43 -19.04 -15.52
CA TYR A 245 6.94 -20.42 -15.26
C TYR A 245 5.40 -20.57 -15.30
N LEU A 246 4.64 -19.48 -15.21
CA LEU A 246 3.18 -19.52 -15.34
C LEU A 246 2.72 -19.59 -16.81
N GLN A 247 3.60 -19.27 -17.75
CA GLN A 247 3.32 -19.22 -19.19
C GLN A 247 3.74 -20.51 -19.92
N GLU A 248 4.51 -21.38 -19.24
CA GLU A 248 4.90 -22.71 -19.73
C GLU A 248 3.77 -23.75 -19.49
#